data_880d53a5d0841b3ec28903e04cde6581
#
_entry.id   880d53a5d0841b3ec28903e04cde6581
#
_cell.length_a   1.000
_cell.length_b   1.000
_cell.length_c   1.000
_cell.angle_alpha   90.00
_cell.angle_beta   90.00
_cell.angle_gamma   90.00
#
_symmetry.space_group_name_H-M   'P 1'
#
loop_
_entity.id
_entity.type
_entity.pdbx_description
1 polymer ?
#
loop_
_entity_poly.entity_id
_entity_poly.type
_entity_poly.pdbx_seq_one_letter_code
_entity_poly.pdbx_strand_id
1 'polypeptide(L)'
;TSCTASWDWIMSIDTHWFSTLFGWYIFSEWATIGFTTILLIALFLQRTGYLPDLNDSHIHDLGKFIFAFSIVWTYMWFSQFMLIWYANIPEEVTYFMQRIEQSNYSFLFWFSMVINFVVPLIMLMSRDAKRNKTILVIVSTVILIGHWINSYLLFAPGTLFEHGHLGPLEVGVFLGFIGLF
;
A
#
# COMPACT_ATOMS: atom_id res chain seq x y z
N THR A 1 13.38 -6.42 12.05
CA THR A 1 12.03 -6.66 12.64
C THR A 1 10.93 -6.65 11.59
N SER A 2 10.80 -5.62 10.71
CA SER A 2 9.75 -5.58 9.67
C SER A 2 9.82 -6.75 8.69
N CYS A 3 11.03 -7.14 8.24
CA CYS A 3 11.20 -8.28 7.34
C CYS A 3 10.79 -9.60 8.00
N THR A 4 11.20 -9.84 9.25
CA THR A 4 10.79 -11.04 10.01
C THR A 4 9.28 -11.07 10.21
N ALA A 5 8.69 -9.94 10.61
CA ALA A 5 7.23 -9.86 10.76
C ALA A 5 6.48 -10.12 9.45
N SER A 6 6.99 -9.65 8.30
CA SER A 6 6.37 -9.92 7.00
C SER A 6 6.44 -11.39 6.60
N TRP A 7 7.52 -12.08 6.96
CA TRP A 7 7.67 -13.51 6.71
C TRP A 7 6.74 -14.33 7.61
N ASP A 8 6.69 -14.00 8.91
CA ASP A 8 5.89 -14.75 9.87
C ASP A 8 4.38 -14.52 9.71
N TRP A 9 3.96 -13.30 9.38
CA TRP A 9 2.54 -12.93 9.39
C TRP A 9 1.86 -12.97 8.02
N ILE A 10 2.63 -12.77 6.93
CA ILE A 10 2.04 -12.65 5.60
C ILE A 10 2.53 -13.78 4.68
N MET A 11 3.85 -13.93 4.54
CA MET A 11 4.39 -14.91 3.60
C MET A 11 4.11 -16.34 4.03
N SER A 12 3.98 -16.62 5.34
CA SER A 12 3.64 -17.94 5.89
C SER A 12 2.25 -18.46 5.48
N ILE A 13 1.38 -17.60 4.96
CA ILE A 13 0.07 -17.99 4.46
C ILE A 13 0.20 -18.83 3.19
N ASP A 14 1.13 -18.47 2.31
CA ASP A 14 1.51 -19.23 1.12
C ASP A 14 2.71 -20.12 1.43
N THR A 15 2.48 -21.27 2.09
CA THR A 15 3.51 -22.14 2.69
C THR A 15 4.58 -22.65 1.74
N HIS A 16 4.29 -22.72 0.44
CA HIS A 16 5.22 -23.18 -0.60
C HIS A 16 5.92 -22.05 -1.34
N TRP A 17 5.55 -20.79 -1.08
CA TRP A 17 6.11 -19.63 -1.74
C TRP A 17 7.03 -18.83 -0.82
N PHE A 18 8.17 -18.39 -1.33
CA PHE A 18 9.08 -17.51 -0.61
C PHE A 18 9.76 -16.50 -1.54
N SER A 19 10.06 -15.33 -1.00
CA SER A 19 10.85 -14.31 -1.69
C SER A 19 11.61 -13.47 -0.69
N THR A 20 12.92 -13.29 -0.92
CA THR A 20 13.77 -12.44 -0.07
C THR A 20 13.43 -10.96 -0.21
N LEU A 21 12.96 -10.53 -1.37
CA LEU A 21 12.58 -9.14 -1.63
C LEU A 21 11.25 -8.76 -0.95
N PHE A 22 10.44 -9.75 -0.60
CA PHE A 22 9.12 -9.55 0.01
C PHE A 22 9.17 -8.72 1.31
N GLY A 23 10.19 -8.95 2.14
CA GLY A 23 10.38 -8.16 3.36
C GLY A 23 10.57 -6.67 3.11
N TRP A 24 11.31 -6.28 2.08
CA TRP A 24 11.51 -4.89 1.68
C TRP A 24 10.26 -4.29 1.03
N TYR A 25 9.54 -5.08 0.27
CA TYR A 25 8.26 -4.70 -0.31
C TYR A 25 7.25 -4.32 0.78
N ILE A 26 7.05 -5.17 1.78
CA ILE A 26 6.15 -4.91 2.91
C ILE A 26 6.64 -3.75 3.78
N PHE A 27 7.96 -3.62 3.99
CA PHE A 27 8.51 -2.48 4.71
C PHE A 27 8.17 -1.15 4.01
N SER A 28 8.32 -1.08 2.70
CA SER A 28 8.00 0.12 1.93
C SER A 28 6.50 0.46 1.96
N GLU A 29 5.64 -0.56 1.98
CA GLU A 29 4.19 -0.41 2.17
C GLU A 29 3.87 0.20 3.53
N TRP A 30 4.39 -0.39 4.62
CA TRP A 30 4.16 0.11 5.98
C TRP A 30 4.71 1.53 6.18
N ALA A 31 5.86 1.85 5.59
CA ALA A 31 6.42 3.19 5.63
C ALA A 31 5.51 4.20 4.91
N THR A 32 5.00 3.85 3.72
CA THR A 32 4.06 4.70 2.97
C THR A 32 2.79 4.95 3.77
N ILE A 33 2.17 3.90 4.33
CA ILE A 33 0.99 4.01 5.19
C ILE A 33 1.29 4.87 6.42
N GLY A 34 2.43 4.64 7.07
CA GLY A 34 2.85 5.38 8.26
C GLY A 34 2.98 6.88 8.01
N PHE A 35 3.74 7.29 6.99
CA PHE A 35 3.89 8.71 6.64
C PHE A 35 2.57 9.36 6.22
N THR A 36 1.74 8.62 5.49
CA THR A 36 0.42 9.08 5.05
C THR A 36 -0.52 9.31 6.24
N THR A 37 -0.54 8.38 7.18
CA THR A 37 -1.35 8.48 8.40
C THR A 37 -0.87 9.63 9.29
N ILE A 38 0.46 9.76 9.49
CA ILE A 38 1.04 10.88 10.25
C ILE A 38 0.64 12.22 9.64
N LEU A 39 0.71 12.34 8.30
CA LEU A 39 0.30 13.57 7.61
C LEU A 39 -1.18 13.91 7.87
N LEU A 40 -2.08 12.94 7.74
CA LEU A 40 -3.51 13.17 7.96
C LEU A 40 -3.81 13.57 9.41
N ILE A 41 -3.21 12.89 10.39
CA ILE A 41 -3.35 13.23 11.80
C ILE A 41 -2.77 14.62 12.09
N ALA A 42 -1.59 14.93 11.56
CA ALA A 42 -0.95 16.25 11.75
C ALA A 42 -1.80 17.39 11.18
N LEU A 43 -2.37 17.21 9.99
CA LEU A 43 -3.29 18.18 9.39
C LEU A 43 -4.59 18.33 10.19
N PHE A 44 -5.13 17.24 10.70
CA PHE A 44 -6.30 17.27 11.58
C PHE A 44 -6.03 18.03 12.87
N LEU A 45 -4.92 17.74 13.56
CA LEU A 45 -4.51 18.41 14.79
C LEU A 45 -4.18 19.88 14.57
N GLN A 46 -3.59 20.24 13.43
CA GLN A 46 -3.37 21.64 13.06
C GLN A 46 -4.70 22.38 12.89
N ARG A 47 -5.67 21.75 12.24
CA ARG A 47 -7.01 22.35 12.02
C ARG A 47 -7.78 22.55 13.32
N THR A 48 -7.60 21.66 14.30
CA THR A 48 -8.23 21.76 15.62
C THR A 48 -7.48 22.66 16.61
N GLY A 49 -6.30 23.17 16.22
CA GLY A 49 -5.51 24.10 17.04
C GLY A 49 -4.57 23.44 18.06
N TYR A 50 -4.45 22.10 18.06
CA TYR A 50 -3.53 21.39 18.97
C TYR A 50 -2.05 21.44 18.52
N LEU A 51 -1.78 21.73 17.25
CA LEU A 51 -0.41 21.81 16.69
C LEU A 51 -0.20 23.16 15.99
N PRO A 52 -0.07 24.27 16.76
CA PRO A 52 0.11 25.60 16.16
C PRO A 52 1.47 25.75 15.47
N ASP A 53 2.50 25.03 15.92
CA ASP A 53 3.87 25.12 15.40
C ASP A 53 4.09 24.34 14.08
N LEU A 54 3.10 23.59 13.63
CA LEU A 54 3.19 22.86 12.37
C LEU A 54 3.13 23.85 11.18
N ASN A 55 4.27 24.06 10.52
CA ASN A 55 4.36 24.95 9.38
C ASN A 55 4.31 24.22 8.03
N ASP A 56 4.14 24.99 6.95
CA ASP A 56 4.03 24.43 5.60
C ASP A 56 5.31 23.71 5.12
N SER A 57 6.48 23.97 5.75
CA SER A 57 7.71 23.25 5.45
C SER A 57 7.64 21.80 5.95
N HIS A 58 7.12 21.57 7.17
CA HIS A 58 6.95 20.24 7.71
C HIS A 58 5.96 19.40 6.89
N ILE A 59 4.85 20.03 6.46
CA ILE A 59 3.85 19.40 5.61
C ILE A 59 4.46 19.02 4.25
N HIS A 60 5.25 19.92 3.68
CA HIS A 60 5.97 19.68 2.42
C HIS A 60 6.99 18.53 2.56
N ASP A 61 7.69 18.42 3.69
CA ASP A 61 8.64 17.35 3.94
C ASP A 61 7.93 15.99 4.05
N LEU A 62 6.81 15.93 4.77
CA LEU A 62 5.97 14.72 4.80
C LEU A 62 5.46 14.35 3.40
N GLY A 63 5.02 15.32 2.60
CA GLY A 63 4.63 15.08 1.21
C GLY A 63 5.75 14.53 0.33
N LYS A 64 7.01 14.94 0.58
CA LYS A 64 8.19 14.35 -0.09
C LYS A 64 8.43 12.90 0.32
N PHE A 65 8.28 12.57 1.61
CA PHE A 65 8.43 11.20 2.09
C PHE A 65 7.35 10.30 1.51
N ILE A 66 6.09 10.72 1.50
CA ILE A 66 4.99 9.96 0.88
C ILE A 66 5.30 9.68 -0.59
N PHE A 67 5.69 10.71 -1.35
CA PHE A 67 6.06 10.55 -2.75
C PHE A 67 7.23 9.58 -2.94
N ALA A 68 8.30 9.74 -2.16
CA ALA A 68 9.49 8.90 -2.26
C ALA A 68 9.18 7.43 -1.94
N PHE A 69 8.46 7.16 -0.84
CA PHE A 69 8.13 5.80 -0.44
C PHE A 69 7.10 5.15 -1.36
N SER A 70 6.20 5.90 -1.99
CA SER A 70 5.34 5.38 -3.06
C SER A 70 6.15 4.89 -4.27
N ILE A 71 7.21 5.61 -4.64
CA ILE A 71 8.12 5.17 -5.71
C ILE A 71 8.91 3.93 -5.28
N VAL A 72 9.44 3.91 -4.04
CA VAL A 72 10.17 2.75 -3.51
C VAL A 72 9.28 1.52 -3.47
N TRP A 73 8.03 1.65 -3.00
CA TRP A 73 7.06 0.56 -2.98
C TRP A 73 6.82 0.00 -4.39
N THR A 74 6.60 0.87 -5.35
CA THR A 74 6.38 0.47 -6.75
C THR A 74 7.61 -0.23 -7.33
N TYR A 75 8.80 0.30 -7.05
CA TYR A 75 10.06 -0.33 -7.47
C TYR A 75 10.20 -1.73 -6.89
N MET A 76 9.94 -1.92 -5.60
CA MET A 76 10.01 -3.24 -4.95
C MET A 76 8.97 -4.21 -5.49
N TRP A 77 7.73 -3.73 -5.68
CA TRP A 77 6.65 -4.52 -6.29
C TRP A 77 7.00 -4.96 -7.70
N PHE A 78 7.42 -4.02 -8.55
CA PHE A 78 7.76 -4.30 -9.95
C PHE A 78 8.99 -5.21 -10.07
N SER A 79 10.02 -4.97 -9.28
CA SER A 79 11.23 -5.79 -9.26
C SER A 79 10.92 -7.24 -8.89
N GLN A 80 10.10 -7.45 -7.87
CA GLN A 80 9.68 -8.78 -7.44
C GLN A 80 8.85 -9.47 -8.54
N PHE A 81 7.88 -8.76 -9.08
CA PHE A 81 7.05 -9.25 -10.18
C PHE A 81 7.90 -9.65 -11.39
N MET A 82 8.77 -8.75 -11.84
CA MET A 82 9.60 -8.96 -13.02
C MET A 82 10.58 -10.12 -12.86
N LEU A 83 11.24 -10.22 -11.70
CA LEU A 83 12.20 -11.29 -11.43
C LEU A 83 11.53 -12.66 -11.44
N ILE A 84 10.41 -12.81 -10.75
CA ILE A 84 9.68 -14.08 -10.65
C ILE A 84 9.06 -14.44 -12.00
N TRP A 85 8.45 -13.48 -12.68
CA TRP A 85 7.83 -13.70 -13.98
C TRP A 85 8.85 -14.05 -15.07
N TYR A 86 10.00 -13.38 -15.09
CA TYR A 86 11.07 -13.64 -16.05
C TYR A 86 11.77 -14.99 -15.79
N ALA A 87 12.04 -15.33 -14.54
CA ALA A 87 12.66 -16.60 -14.18
C ALA A 87 11.74 -17.80 -14.47
N ASN A 88 10.43 -17.59 -14.41
CA ASN A 88 9.38 -18.58 -14.70
C ASN A 88 9.59 -19.93 -13.99
N ILE A 89 10.01 -19.87 -12.73
CA ILE A 89 10.12 -21.06 -11.88
C ILE A 89 8.71 -21.47 -11.46
N PRO A 90 8.25 -22.71 -11.75
CA PRO A 90 6.85 -23.11 -11.53
C PRO A 90 6.35 -22.89 -10.10
N GLU A 91 7.21 -23.10 -9.12
CA GLU A 91 6.86 -22.96 -7.69
C GLU A 91 6.68 -21.49 -7.28
N GLU A 92 7.45 -20.57 -7.86
CA GLU A 92 7.42 -19.15 -7.52
C GLU A 92 6.35 -18.37 -8.30
N VAL A 93 6.12 -18.73 -9.57
CA VAL A 93 5.17 -18.05 -10.46
C VAL A 93 3.73 -18.24 -10.00
N THR A 94 3.40 -19.33 -9.34
CA THR A 94 2.04 -19.63 -8.84
C THR A 94 1.45 -18.49 -8.04
N TYR A 95 2.25 -17.78 -7.26
CA TYR A 95 1.84 -16.62 -6.48
C TYR A 95 1.21 -15.50 -7.34
N PHE A 96 1.84 -15.17 -8.47
CA PHE A 96 1.32 -14.15 -9.38
C PHE A 96 0.22 -14.68 -10.29
N MET A 97 0.31 -15.95 -10.72
CA MET A 97 -0.72 -16.60 -11.54
C MET A 97 -2.08 -16.57 -10.84
N GLN A 98 -2.15 -16.91 -9.56
CA GLN A 98 -3.38 -16.83 -8.78
C GLN A 98 -3.98 -15.42 -8.76
N ARG A 99 -3.16 -14.37 -8.73
CA ARG A 99 -3.59 -12.97 -8.68
C ARG A 99 -3.95 -12.38 -10.04
N ILE A 100 -3.37 -12.90 -11.12
CA ILE A 100 -3.55 -12.37 -12.48
C ILE A 100 -4.62 -13.15 -13.25
N GLU A 101 -4.64 -14.48 -13.15
CA GLU A 101 -5.53 -15.33 -13.95
C GLU A 101 -6.91 -15.46 -13.34
N GLN A 102 -7.02 -15.43 -12.01
CA GLN A 102 -8.33 -15.48 -11.35
C GLN A 102 -9.09 -14.18 -11.56
N SER A 103 -10.24 -14.25 -12.19
CA SER A 103 -11.07 -13.09 -12.54
C SER A 103 -11.44 -12.20 -11.34
N ASN A 104 -11.54 -12.80 -10.15
CA ASN A 104 -11.93 -12.10 -8.93
C ASN A 104 -10.81 -11.17 -8.41
N TYR A 105 -9.54 -11.50 -8.65
CA TYR A 105 -8.40 -10.75 -8.14
C TYR A 105 -7.70 -9.90 -9.20
N SER A 106 -7.79 -10.28 -10.48
CA SER A 106 -7.08 -9.64 -11.57
C SER A 106 -7.36 -8.13 -11.68
N PHE A 107 -8.63 -7.76 -11.60
CA PHE A 107 -9.01 -6.34 -11.62
C PHE A 107 -8.42 -5.58 -10.42
N LEU A 108 -8.53 -6.12 -9.22
CA LEU A 108 -8.00 -5.50 -7.99
C LEU A 108 -6.48 -5.40 -8.01
N PHE A 109 -5.80 -6.39 -8.58
CA PHE A 109 -4.33 -6.41 -8.70
C PHE A 109 -3.82 -5.22 -9.53
N TRP A 110 -4.35 -5.04 -10.74
CA TRP A 110 -3.96 -3.92 -11.59
C TRP A 110 -4.46 -2.57 -11.07
N PHE A 111 -5.64 -2.54 -10.49
CA PHE A 111 -6.23 -1.35 -9.89
C PHE A 111 -5.42 -0.85 -8.68
N SER A 112 -4.98 -1.75 -7.81
CA SER A 112 -4.09 -1.44 -6.69
C SER A 112 -2.77 -0.82 -7.17
N MET A 113 -2.19 -1.37 -8.24
CA MET A 113 -0.97 -0.83 -8.85
C MET A 113 -1.18 0.60 -9.40
N VAL A 114 -2.28 0.84 -10.07
CA VAL A 114 -2.60 2.19 -10.59
C VAL A 114 -2.79 3.19 -9.46
N ILE A 115 -3.54 2.86 -8.43
CA ILE A 115 -3.80 3.76 -7.30
C ILE A 115 -2.53 4.06 -6.51
N ASN A 116 -1.73 3.05 -6.21
CA ASN A 116 -0.57 3.23 -5.33
C ASN A 116 0.67 3.79 -6.05
N PHE A 117 0.70 3.74 -7.37
CA PHE A 117 1.80 4.29 -8.16
C PHE A 117 1.40 5.51 -8.98
N VAL A 118 0.44 5.35 -9.91
CA VAL A 118 0.14 6.39 -10.91
C VAL A 118 -0.44 7.63 -10.24
N VAL A 119 -1.32 7.45 -9.26
CA VAL A 119 -1.95 8.59 -8.56
C VAL A 119 -0.91 9.40 -7.77
N PRO A 120 -0.09 8.84 -6.87
CA PRO A 120 0.94 9.62 -6.19
C PRO A 120 1.97 10.19 -7.16
N LEU A 121 2.36 9.47 -8.20
CA LEU A 121 3.32 9.95 -9.19
C LEU A 121 2.82 11.22 -9.89
N ILE A 122 1.60 11.20 -10.43
CA ILE A 122 1.06 12.34 -11.16
C ILE A 122 0.72 13.50 -10.23
N MET A 123 0.04 13.21 -9.12
CA MET A 123 -0.48 14.26 -8.24
C MET A 123 0.59 14.89 -7.35
N LEU A 124 1.59 14.13 -6.91
CA LEU A 124 2.66 14.63 -6.03
C LEU A 124 3.97 14.94 -6.77
N MET A 125 4.03 14.88 -8.10
CA MET A 125 5.25 15.21 -8.84
C MET A 125 5.62 16.69 -8.69
N SER A 126 4.64 17.59 -8.73
CA SER A 126 4.90 19.03 -8.63
C SER A 126 5.21 19.47 -7.19
N ARG A 127 6.02 20.53 -7.06
CA ARG A 127 6.36 21.12 -5.77
C ARG A 127 5.14 21.77 -5.12
N ASP A 128 4.29 22.40 -5.92
CA ASP A 128 3.12 23.13 -5.45
C ASP A 128 2.04 22.18 -4.93
N ALA A 129 1.87 21.00 -5.55
CA ALA A 129 0.97 19.98 -5.08
C ALA A 129 1.36 19.47 -3.69
N LYS A 130 2.67 19.28 -3.43
CA LYS A 130 3.19 18.86 -2.11
C LYS A 130 3.06 19.93 -1.01
N ARG A 131 2.68 21.15 -1.34
CA ARG A 131 2.39 22.25 -0.41
C ARG A 131 0.90 22.50 -0.22
N ASN A 132 0.09 21.99 -1.14
CA ASN A 132 -1.36 22.17 -1.07
C ASN A 132 -1.99 21.13 -0.15
N LYS A 133 -2.49 21.58 1.01
CA LYS A 133 -3.10 20.72 2.03
C LYS A 133 -4.26 19.89 1.49
N THR A 134 -5.09 20.47 0.62
CA THR A 134 -6.24 19.77 0.03
C THR A 134 -5.80 18.63 -0.87
N ILE A 135 -4.81 18.86 -1.76
CA ILE A 135 -4.27 17.82 -2.62
C ILE A 135 -3.63 16.71 -1.79
N LEU A 136 -2.86 17.09 -0.76
CA LEU A 136 -2.24 16.12 0.14
C LEU A 136 -3.26 15.24 0.86
N VAL A 137 -4.36 15.80 1.37
CA VAL A 137 -5.43 15.02 2.01
C VAL A 137 -6.06 14.05 1.03
N ILE A 138 -6.41 14.51 -0.17
CA ILE A 138 -7.03 13.66 -1.20
C ILE A 138 -6.10 12.49 -1.57
N VAL A 139 -4.84 12.81 -1.91
CA VAL A 139 -3.87 11.78 -2.31
C VAL A 139 -3.58 10.81 -1.17
N SER A 140 -3.42 11.31 0.05
CA SER A 140 -3.21 10.49 1.24
C SER A 140 -4.36 9.51 1.49
N THR A 141 -5.60 9.97 1.36
CA THR A 141 -6.77 9.11 1.50
C THR A 141 -6.81 8.03 0.42
N VAL A 142 -6.53 8.40 -0.83
CA VAL A 142 -6.47 7.46 -1.97
C VAL A 142 -5.38 6.41 -1.77
N ILE A 143 -4.18 6.82 -1.31
CA ILE A 143 -3.08 5.91 -1.01
C ILE A 143 -3.47 4.91 0.09
N LEU A 144 -4.10 5.35 1.18
CA LEU A 144 -4.54 4.45 2.25
C LEU A 144 -5.55 3.42 1.76
N ILE A 145 -6.50 3.83 0.93
CA ILE A 145 -7.46 2.90 0.31
C ILE A 145 -6.73 1.93 -0.62
N GLY A 146 -5.80 2.42 -1.43
CA GLY A 146 -5.02 1.58 -2.34
C GLY A 146 -4.17 0.53 -1.62
N HIS A 147 -3.51 0.90 -0.52
CA HIS A 147 -2.76 -0.04 0.30
C HIS A 147 -3.64 -1.01 1.08
N TRP A 148 -4.84 -0.60 1.48
CA TRP A 148 -5.81 -1.53 2.03
C TRP A 148 -6.23 -2.61 1.02
N ILE A 149 -6.48 -2.22 -0.25
CA ILE A 149 -6.74 -3.18 -1.34
C ILE A 149 -5.53 -4.08 -1.58
N ASN A 150 -4.32 -3.52 -1.55
CA ASN A 150 -3.10 -4.32 -1.68
C ASN A 150 -2.94 -5.32 -0.52
N SER A 151 -3.19 -4.91 0.71
CA SER A 151 -3.19 -5.81 1.87
C SER A 151 -4.23 -6.93 1.72
N TYR A 152 -5.43 -6.64 1.22
CA TYR A 152 -6.41 -7.68 0.89
C TYR A 152 -5.86 -8.69 -0.13
N LEU A 153 -5.17 -8.23 -1.18
CA LEU A 153 -4.54 -9.09 -2.19
C LEU A 153 -3.36 -9.92 -1.65
N LEU A 154 -2.76 -9.51 -0.55
CA LEU A 154 -1.72 -10.31 0.11
C LEU A 154 -2.30 -11.54 0.83
N PHE A 155 -3.47 -11.40 1.44
CA PHE A 155 -4.08 -12.43 2.29
C PHE A 155 -5.13 -13.29 1.56
N ALA A 156 -6.00 -12.67 0.77
CA ALA A 156 -7.19 -13.33 0.24
C ALA A 156 -6.89 -14.50 -0.72
N PRO A 157 -5.95 -14.41 -1.68
CA PRO A 157 -5.68 -15.53 -2.59
C PRO A 157 -5.16 -16.78 -1.87
N GLY A 158 -4.33 -16.61 -0.82
CA GLY A 158 -3.78 -17.74 -0.04
C GLY A 158 -4.78 -18.34 0.96
N THR A 159 -5.85 -17.63 1.33
CA THR A 159 -6.83 -18.10 2.33
C THR A 159 -8.17 -18.46 1.74
N LEU A 160 -8.67 -17.71 0.77
CA LEU A 160 -10.01 -17.84 0.19
C LEU A 160 -10.00 -18.52 -1.19
N PHE A 161 -8.82 -18.67 -1.81
CA PHE A 161 -8.66 -19.25 -3.16
C PHE A 161 -9.62 -18.59 -4.17
N GLU A 162 -10.39 -19.39 -4.92
CA GLU A 162 -11.33 -18.93 -5.95
C GLU A 162 -12.60 -18.27 -5.38
N HIS A 163 -12.89 -18.46 -4.09
CA HIS A 163 -14.09 -17.93 -3.45
C HIS A 163 -13.92 -16.51 -2.89
N GLY A 164 -12.71 -15.94 -2.98
CA GLY A 164 -12.43 -14.61 -2.48
C GLY A 164 -13.07 -13.52 -3.34
N HIS A 165 -13.87 -12.67 -2.71
CA HIS A 165 -14.42 -11.44 -3.29
C HIS A 165 -14.47 -10.37 -2.21
N LEU A 166 -14.22 -9.12 -2.60
CA LEU A 166 -14.40 -7.99 -1.70
C LEU A 166 -15.88 -7.85 -1.35
N GLY A 167 -16.22 -8.24 -0.13
CA GLY A 167 -17.59 -8.26 0.37
C GLY A 167 -17.86 -7.19 1.44
N PRO A 168 -19.09 -7.10 1.91
CA PRO A 168 -19.45 -6.16 2.98
C PRO A 168 -18.76 -6.46 4.32
N LEU A 169 -18.29 -7.68 4.53
CA LEU A 169 -17.59 -8.09 5.75
C LEU A 169 -16.21 -7.43 5.84
N GLU A 170 -15.43 -7.48 4.76
CA GLU A 170 -14.09 -6.88 4.69
C GLU A 170 -14.16 -5.36 4.86
N VAL A 171 -15.13 -4.72 4.19
CA VAL A 171 -15.39 -3.29 4.34
C VAL A 171 -15.85 -2.96 5.75
N GLY A 172 -16.72 -3.78 6.34
CA GLY A 172 -17.22 -3.59 7.70
C GLY A 172 -16.10 -3.69 8.77
N VAL A 173 -15.21 -4.66 8.64
CA VAL A 173 -14.04 -4.81 9.52
C VAL A 173 -13.11 -3.61 9.37
N PHE A 174 -12.82 -3.18 8.15
CA PHE A 174 -11.98 -2.00 7.89
C PHE A 174 -12.57 -0.72 8.52
N LEU A 175 -13.86 -0.46 8.33
CA LEU A 175 -14.54 0.69 8.94
C LEU A 175 -14.59 0.58 10.46
N GLY A 176 -14.74 -0.62 11.02
CA GLY A 176 -14.69 -0.86 12.45
C GLY A 176 -13.35 -0.48 13.07
N PHE A 177 -12.24 -0.86 12.43
CA PHE A 177 -10.90 -0.46 12.89
C PHE A 177 -10.65 1.04 12.75
N ILE A 178 -11.11 1.70 11.67
CA ILE A 178 -11.02 3.16 11.54
C ILE A 178 -11.80 3.86 12.67
N GLY A 179 -12.95 3.31 13.06
CA GLY A 179 -13.77 3.88 14.13
C GLY A 179 -13.20 3.71 15.54
N LEU A 180 -12.21 2.81 15.72
CA LEU A 180 -11.51 2.62 16.99
C LEU A 180 -10.32 3.60 17.17
N PHE A 181 -9.83 4.19 16.09
CA PHE A 181 -8.78 5.22 16.07
C PHE A 181 -9.36 6.64 16.11
#